data_2d515ebb57f7b2b19885f5a884713112
#
_entry.id   2d515ebb57f7b2b19885f5a884713112
#
_cell.length_a   1.000
_cell.length_b   1.000
_cell.length_c   1.000
_cell.angle_alpha   90.00
_cell.angle_beta   90.00
_cell.angle_gamma   90.00
#
_symmetry.space_group_name_H-M   'P 1'
#
loop_
_entity.id
_entity.type
_entity.pdbx_description
1 polymer ?
#
loop_
_entity_poly.entity_id
_entity_poly.type
_entity_poly.pdbx_seq_one_letter_code
_entity_poly.pdbx_strand_id
1 'polypeptide(L)'
;ERPWEQDGGPQWKRDALKGGSKSASAHAEGKPEFVFVSGGFVVVVEDKKDVQRTRYLVGGDPTTEYPYRADYALNGAIHYAKTMLANGIPLDKGIFAVGVGGGEVHHEIAVSYLAPGFIKHLDDLDNLDVFSEKEIGEYYDVQVLGQRPRAEVQLDDVRAAAERLHEGMRNYGSVENDRKAPLVSAILLALQNPYFDLDRLQSISPSNNYQVWDGRIIYDAAEQYMKSEALMP
;
A
#
# COMPACT_ATOMS: atom_id res chain seq x y z
N GLU A 1 15.65 -2.66 -1.83
CA GLU A 1 17.12 -2.43 -1.76
C GLU A 1 17.57 -2.32 -0.30
N ARG A 2 18.88 -2.56 -0.04
CA ARG A 2 19.42 -2.38 1.32
C ARG A 2 19.54 -0.89 1.63
N PRO A 3 19.18 -0.45 2.87
CA PRO A 3 19.41 0.92 3.30
C PRO A 3 20.89 1.31 3.23
N TRP A 4 21.15 2.54 2.82
CA TRP A 4 22.51 3.12 2.86
C TRP A 4 22.67 3.91 4.16
N GLU A 5 23.69 3.55 4.92
CA GLU A 5 24.10 4.27 6.10
C GLU A 5 24.78 5.61 5.75
N GLN A 6 25.12 6.39 6.77
CA GLN A 6 25.63 7.76 6.70
C GLN A 6 26.58 8.05 5.54
N ASP A 7 27.67 7.29 5.44
CA ASP A 7 28.74 7.49 4.42
C ASP A 7 28.58 6.59 3.17
N GLY A 8 27.58 5.69 3.16
CA GLY A 8 27.32 4.76 2.06
C GLY A 8 26.39 5.31 1.01
N GLY A 9 26.30 4.59 -0.12
CA GLY A 9 25.28 4.83 -1.15
C GLY A 9 25.82 5.48 -2.43
N PRO A 10 24.92 5.73 -3.40
CA PRO A 10 25.26 6.25 -4.71
C PRO A 10 25.66 7.73 -4.67
N GLN A 11 26.32 8.18 -5.73
CA GLN A 11 26.78 9.57 -5.85
C GLN A 11 25.66 10.58 -5.73
N TRP A 12 24.48 10.31 -6.31
CA TRP A 12 23.34 11.20 -6.24
C TRP A 12 22.90 11.52 -4.81
N LYS A 13 22.98 10.54 -3.87
CA LYS A 13 22.66 10.74 -2.45
C LYS A 13 23.58 11.79 -1.84
N ARG A 14 24.91 11.67 -2.08
CA ARG A 14 25.90 12.66 -1.59
C ARG A 14 25.66 14.03 -2.18
N ASP A 15 25.40 14.10 -3.48
CA ASP A 15 25.12 15.36 -4.16
C ASP A 15 23.84 16.02 -3.61
N ALA A 16 22.77 15.24 -3.38
CA ALA A 16 21.54 15.72 -2.81
C ALA A 16 21.68 16.20 -1.34
N LEU A 17 22.63 15.65 -0.58
CA LEU A 17 22.88 16.01 0.83
C LEU A 17 23.95 17.10 1.04
N LYS A 18 24.51 17.68 -0.03
CA LYS A 18 25.47 18.80 0.09
C LYS A 18 24.89 19.97 0.87
N GLY A 19 25.62 20.47 1.86
CA GLY A 19 25.18 21.56 2.73
C GLY A 19 24.10 21.19 3.73
N GLY A 20 23.70 19.91 3.82
CA GLY A 20 22.63 19.42 4.64
C GLY A 20 22.99 19.04 6.07
N SER A 21 24.19 19.37 6.56
CA SER A 21 24.56 19.10 7.96
C SER A 21 23.56 19.71 8.93
N LYS A 22 23.22 19.00 9.99
CA LYS A 22 22.33 19.46 11.07
C LYS A 22 22.97 20.49 12.00
N SER A 23 24.30 20.69 11.95
CA SER A 23 25.01 21.60 12.85
C SER A 23 24.71 23.08 12.53
N ALA A 24 24.93 23.97 13.53
CA ALA A 24 24.69 25.41 13.36
C ALA A 24 25.59 26.08 12.33
N SER A 25 26.79 25.54 12.10
CA SER A 25 27.85 26.13 11.26
C SER A 25 28.04 25.43 9.93
N ALA A 26 27.00 24.83 9.36
CA ALA A 26 27.16 23.78 8.37
C ALA A 26 27.13 24.23 6.91
N HIS A 27 28.23 23.97 6.23
CA HIS A 27 28.30 23.75 4.80
C HIS A 27 28.71 22.30 4.47
N ALA A 28 28.80 21.43 5.47
CA ALA A 28 29.16 20.04 5.30
C ALA A 28 28.01 19.20 4.75
N GLU A 29 28.33 18.05 4.20
CA GLU A 29 27.36 17.06 3.74
C GLU A 29 26.49 16.58 4.90
N GLY A 30 25.20 16.42 4.64
CA GLY A 30 24.25 15.80 5.56
C GLY A 30 24.50 14.30 5.70
N LYS A 31 24.37 13.78 6.92
CA LYS A 31 24.58 12.37 7.23
C LYS A 31 23.37 11.81 7.98
N PRO A 32 22.26 11.49 7.28
CA PRO A 32 21.13 10.76 7.87
C PRO A 32 21.56 9.37 8.30
N GLU A 33 20.90 8.78 9.28
CA GLU A 33 21.22 7.43 9.74
C GLU A 33 21.03 6.43 8.61
N PHE A 34 19.89 6.48 7.92
CA PHE A 34 19.64 5.64 6.75
C PHE A 34 18.96 6.42 5.63
N VAL A 35 19.29 6.04 4.40
CA VAL A 35 18.57 6.45 3.19
C VAL A 35 18.37 5.21 2.33
N PHE A 36 17.20 5.06 1.74
CA PHE A 36 16.95 4.02 0.74
C PHE A 36 15.89 4.47 -0.26
N VAL A 37 15.80 3.72 -1.36
CA VAL A 37 14.77 3.91 -2.39
C VAL A 37 13.82 2.73 -2.34
N SER A 38 12.53 3.01 -2.37
CA SER A 38 11.48 2.01 -2.41
C SER A 38 10.31 2.50 -3.24
N GLY A 39 9.84 1.70 -4.18
CA GLY A 39 8.70 2.02 -5.04
C GLY A 39 8.80 3.34 -5.82
N GLY A 40 10.03 3.86 -6.03
CA GLY A 40 10.30 5.17 -6.66
C GLY A 40 10.30 6.35 -5.70
N PHE A 41 10.13 6.14 -4.40
CA PHE A 41 10.29 7.15 -3.35
C PHE A 41 11.68 7.06 -2.73
N VAL A 42 12.18 8.20 -2.24
CA VAL A 42 13.29 8.22 -1.29
C VAL A 42 12.72 8.13 0.13
N VAL A 43 13.34 7.33 0.97
CA VAL A 43 13.02 7.26 2.40
C VAL A 43 14.28 7.68 3.16
N VAL A 44 14.15 8.70 4.01
CA VAL A 44 15.21 9.23 4.86
C VAL A 44 14.84 8.97 6.30
N VAL A 45 15.69 8.24 7.03
CA VAL A 45 15.45 7.85 8.41
C VAL A 45 16.47 8.48 9.34
N GLU A 46 16.00 9.04 10.42
CA GLU A 46 16.77 9.48 11.57
C GLU A 46 16.28 8.77 12.81
N ASP A 47 17.20 8.39 13.70
CA ASP A 47 16.85 7.81 15.00
C ASP A 47 17.40 8.59 16.19
N LYS A 48 16.74 8.43 17.32
CA LYS A 48 17.16 8.92 18.65
C LYS A 48 16.85 7.86 19.70
N LYS A 49 17.77 7.65 20.61
CA LYS A 49 17.62 6.66 21.70
C LYS A 49 16.48 6.96 22.65
N ASP A 50 16.05 8.22 22.74
CA ASP A 50 15.01 8.69 23.63
C ASP A 50 13.71 8.90 22.84
N VAL A 51 12.63 8.26 23.25
CA VAL A 51 11.31 8.40 22.64
C VAL A 51 10.80 9.85 22.68
N GLN A 52 11.16 10.63 23.71
CA GLN A 52 10.80 12.05 23.80
C GLN A 52 11.51 12.93 22.76
N ARG A 53 12.50 12.35 22.05
CA ARG A 53 13.20 13.01 20.94
C ARG A 53 12.77 12.52 19.56
N THR A 54 11.61 11.91 19.45
CA THR A 54 11.05 11.54 18.15
C THR A 54 10.76 12.77 17.32
N ARG A 55 10.07 13.78 17.91
CA ARG A 55 9.72 15.03 17.21
C ARG A 55 9.58 16.21 18.18
N TYR A 56 9.81 17.41 17.65
CA TYR A 56 9.52 18.67 18.32
C TYR A 56 8.64 19.53 17.43
N LEU A 57 7.53 20.02 17.98
CA LEU A 57 6.51 20.78 17.24
C LEU A 57 6.51 22.25 17.66
N VAL A 58 6.38 23.14 16.68
CA VAL A 58 6.14 24.56 16.87
C VAL A 58 4.84 24.91 16.14
N GLY A 59 3.84 25.35 16.88
CA GLY A 59 2.54 25.64 16.31
C GLY A 59 1.80 24.42 15.71
N GLY A 60 2.19 23.19 16.10
CA GLY A 60 1.64 21.95 15.60
C GLY A 60 2.49 21.26 14.53
N ASP A 61 3.48 21.94 13.94
CA ASP A 61 4.30 21.41 12.86
C ASP A 61 5.76 21.19 13.30
N PRO A 62 6.45 20.14 12.79
CA PRO A 62 7.87 19.93 13.04
C PRO A 62 8.73 21.05 12.44
N THR A 63 9.55 21.69 13.27
CA THR A 63 10.48 22.73 12.82
C THR A 63 11.82 22.17 12.39
N THR A 64 12.48 22.79 11.40
CA THR A 64 13.85 22.45 10.97
C THR A 64 14.90 23.44 11.45
N GLU A 65 14.55 24.33 12.39
CA GLU A 65 15.47 25.25 13.01
C GLU A 65 16.46 24.53 13.94
N TYR A 66 17.65 25.12 14.12
CA TYR A 66 18.60 24.67 15.11
C TYR A 66 18.16 25.16 16.51
N PRO A 67 18.24 24.33 17.58
CA PRO A 67 18.87 23.00 17.62
C PRO A 67 17.93 21.82 17.29
N TYR A 68 16.65 22.04 17.05
CA TYR A 68 15.63 20.99 16.94
C TYR A 68 15.93 19.95 15.85
N ARG A 69 16.42 20.41 14.66
CA ARG A 69 16.84 19.49 13.59
C ARG A 69 18.00 18.57 13.97
N ALA A 70 18.80 18.94 14.97
CA ALA A 70 19.91 18.13 15.48
C ALA A 70 19.45 17.18 16.59
N ASP A 71 18.51 17.63 17.42
CA ASP A 71 18.13 16.97 18.65
C ASP A 71 16.95 16.00 18.49
N TYR A 72 16.10 16.19 17.47
CA TYR A 72 14.89 15.40 17.27
C TYR A 72 14.94 14.65 15.93
N ALA A 73 14.50 13.38 15.95
CA ALA A 73 14.61 12.47 14.82
C ALA A 73 13.83 12.97 13.58
N LEU A 74 12.51 13.17 13.70
CA LEU A 74 11.69 13.63 12.56
C LEU A 74 12.14 15.01 12.04
N ASN A 75 12.50 15.93 12.93
CA ASN A 75 12.95 17.28 12.55
C ASN A 75 14.25 17.21 11.73
N GLY A 76 15.16 16.30 12.10
CA GLY A 76 16.38 16.01 11.35
C GLY A 76 16.09 15.37 9.99
N ALA A 77 15.22 14.37 9.95
CA ALA A 77 14.82 13.69 8.70
C ALA A 77 14.16 14.68 7.72
N ILE A 78 13.27 15.56 8.20
CA ILE A 78 12.64 16.62 7.39
C ILE A 78 13.70 17.62 6.87
N HIS A 79 14.69 18.00 7.71
CA HIS A 79 15.78 18.88 7.28
C HIS A 79 16.57 18.26 6.11
N TYR A 80 16.92 16.98 6.20
CA TYR A 80 17.58 16.28 5.11
C TYR A 80 16.71 16.16 3.87
N ALA A 81 15.44 15.81 4.03
CA ALA A 81 14.50 15.71 2.91
C ALA A 81 14.36 17.06 2.17
N LYS A 82 14.24 18.17 2.89
CA LYS A 82 14.22 19.52 2.31
C LYS A 82 15.51 19.84 1.55
N THR A 83 16.67 19.49 2.11
CA THR A 83 17.97 19.69 1.46
C THR A 83 18.06 18.87 0.18
N MET A 84 17.67 17.60 0.22
CA MET A 84 17.68 16.71 -0.94
C MET A 84 16.76 17.20 -2.06
N LEU A 85 15.57 17.69 -1.74
CA LEU A 85 14.66 18.29 -2.72
C LEU A 85 15.24 19.55 -3.33
N ALA A 86 15.90 20.40 -2.54
CA ALA A 86 16.52 21.65 -3.02
C ALA A 86 17.71 21.40 -3.94
N ASN A 87 18.53 20.37 -3.66
CA ASN A 87 19.68 20.00 -4.47
C ASN A 87 19.34 19.10 -5.69
N GLY A 88 18.11 18.56 -5.71
CA GLY A 88 17.63 17.62 -6.72
C GLY A 88 17.88 16.15 -6.36
N ILE A 89 16.87 15.36 -6.56
CA ILE A 89 16.92 13.90 -6.48
C ILE A 89 16.55 13.31 -7.85
N PRO A 90 17.09 12.14 -8.21
CA PRO A 90 16.81 11.54 -9.53
C PRO A 90 15.45 10.80 -9.59
N LEU A 91 14.54 11.10 -8.66
CA LEU A 91 13.25 10.46 -8.50
C LEU A 91 12.16 11.52 -8.42
N ASP A 92 11.02 11.26 -9.01
CA ASP A 92 9.91 12.18 -9.19
C ASP A 92 8.78 12.03 -8.16
N LYS A 93 8.81 10.96 -7.34
CA LYS A 93 7.75 10.65 -6.36
C LYS A 93 7.89 11.34 -4.99
N GLY A 94 8.96 12.07 -4.74
CA GLY A 94 9.17 12.73 -3.46
C GLY A 94 9.85 11.87 -2.38
N ILE A 95 9.83 12.36 -1.12
CA ILE A 95 10.60 11.82 -0.01
C ILE A 95 9.70 11.56 1.19
N PHE A 96 9.79 10.39 1.78
CA PHE A 96 9.31 10.12 3.13
C PHE A 96 10.44 10.41 4.14
N ALA A 97 10.20 11.36 5.04
CA ALA A 97 11.05 11.65 6.19
C ALA A 97 10.51 10.91 7.41
N VAL A 98 11.33 10.05 7.99
CA VAL A 98 10.95 9.14 9.08
C VAL A 98 11.84 9.43 10.29
N GLY A 99 11.20 9.74 11.42
CA GLY A 99 11.86 9.90 12.71
C GLY A 99 11.52 8.75 13.62
N VAL A 100 12.52 8.03 14.12
CA VAL A 100 12.36 6.96 15.10
C VAL A 100 12.93 7.42 16.44
N GLY A 101 12.13 7.37 17.49
CA GLY A 101 12.58 7.66 18.87
C GLY A 101 12.37 6.44 19.76
N GLY A 102 13.36 6.12 20.61
CA GLY A 102 13.28 5.01 21.56
C GLY A 102 14.13 3.80 21.19
N GLY A 103 13.75 2.62 21.66
CA GLY A 103 14.46 1.36 21.47
C GLY A 103 13.52 0.19 21.18
N GLU A 104 14.04 -1.02 21.23
CA GLU A 104 13.29 -2.22 20.83
C GLU A 104 11.96 -2.43 21.56
N VAL A 105 11.90 -2.09 22.86
CA VAL A 105 10.73 -2.36 23.69
C VAL A 105 9.70 -1.24 23.62
N HIS A 106 10.16 0.00 23.47
CA HIS A 106 9.32 1.18 23.41
C HIS A 106 9.89 2.16 22.41
N HIS A 107 9.17 2.40 21.35
CA HIS A 107 9.55 3.34 20.29
C HIS A 107 8.32 4.07 19.75
N GLU A 108 8.58 5.18 19.09
CA GLU A 108 7.62 5.97 18.34
C GLU A 108 8.20 6.22 16.93
N ILE A 109 7.39 6.06 15.90
CA ILE A 109 7.78 6.27 14.52
C ILE A 109 6.89 7.36 13.92
N ALA A 110 7.46 8.54 13.74
CA ALA A 110 6.78 9.69 13.16
C ALA A 110 7.17 9.88 11.69
N VAL A 111 6.22 10.21 10.84
CA VAL A 111 6.42 10.28 9.38
C VAL A 111 5.92 11.60 8.81
N SER A 112 6.66 12.11 7.83
CA SER A 112 6.21 13.21 6.97
C SER A 112 6.55 12.90 5.52
N TYR A 113 5.65 13.25 4.62
CA TYR A 113 5.90 13.18 3.17
C TYR A 113 6.24 14.59 2.64
N LEU A 114 7.27 14.67 1.79
CA LEU A 114 7.73 15.89 1.16
C LEU A 114 7.85 15.75 -0.35
N ALA A 115 7.36 16.77 -1.06
CA ALA A 115 7.58 16.97 -2.48
C ALA A 115 7.85 18.46 -2.74
N PRO A 116 8.29 18.91 -3.92
CA PRO A 116 8.50 20.31 -4.19
C PRO A 116 7.28 21.17 -3.88
N GLY A 117 7.43 22.09 -2.92
CA GLY A 117 6.34 22.98 -2.48
C GLY A 117 5.24 22.31 -1.63
N PHE A 118 5.40 21.06 -1.24
CA PHE A 118 4.40 20.32 -0.49
C PHE A 118 5.01 19.55 0.68
N ILE A 119 4.36 19.63 1.84
CA ILE A 119 4.66 18.84 3.03
C ILE A 119 3.35 18.33 3.63
N LYS A 120 3.31 17.08 4.01
CA LYS A 120 2.21 16.47 4.76
C LYS A 120 2.75 15.65 5.92
N HIS A 121 2.33 15.97 7.13
CA HIS A 121 2.58 15.14 8.31
C HIS A 121 1.56 14.02 8.33
N LEU A 122 2.01 12.81 8.59
CA LEU A 122 1.22 11.60 8.54
C LEU A 122 1.04 11.03 9.95
N ASP A 123 0.12 10.10 10.09
CA ASP A 123 -0.08 9.38 11.35
C ASP A 123 1.16 8.56 11.71
N ASP A 124 1.37 8.39 13.02
CA ASP A 124 2.47 7.59 13.55
C ASP A 124 2.31 6.12 13.16
N LEU A 125 3.44 5.43 13.03
CA LEU A 125 3.49 4.04 12.61
C LEU A 125 3.91 3.13 13.77
N ASP A 126 3.40 1.90 13.76
CA ASP A 126 3.84 0.84 14.66
C ASP A 126 5.13 0.16 14.20
N ASN A 127 5.39 0.16 12.87
CA ASN A 127 6.57 -0.44 12.25
C ASN A 127 6.90 0.22 10.91
N LEU A 128 8.01 -0.21 10.27
CA LEU A 128 8.50 0.33 9.01
C LEU A 128 8.07 -0.49 7.77
N ASP A 129 7.23 -1.52 7.90
CA ASP A 129 6.87 -2.45 6.82
C ASP A 129 6.18 -1.75 5.64
N VAL A 130 5.45 -0.66 5.92
CA VAL A 130 4.80 0.19 4.92
C VAL A 130 5.78 0.79 3.89
N PHE A 131 7.08 0.87 4.21
CA PHE A 131 8.13 1.33 3.29
C PHE A 131 8.73 0.20 2.45
N SER A 132 8.21 -1.02 2.51
CA SER A 132 8.56 -2.08 1.58
C SER A 132 8.13 -1.72 0.16
N GLU A 133 8.79 -2.30 -0.85
CA GLU A 133 8.50 -2.03 -2.26
C GLU A 133 7.06 -2.39 -2.65
N LYS A 134 6.44 -3.31 -1.93
CA LYS A 134 5.05 -3.73 -2.15
C LYS A 134 4.03 -2.76 -1.56
N GLU A 135 4.32 -2.22 -0.38
CA GLU A 135 3.35 -1.48 0.44
C GLU A 135 3.43 0.04 0.24
N ILE A 136 4.63 0.59 -0.05
CA ILE A 136 4.86 2.03 -0.05
C ILE A 136 3.97 2.80 -1.04
N GLY A 137 3.62 2.17 -2.16
CA GLY A 137 2.72 2.77 -3.15
C GLY A 137 1.31 2.95 -2.60
N GLU A 138 0.76 1.92 -1.95
CA GLU A 138 -0.55 1.99 -1.32
C GLU A 138 -0.54 2.92 -0.10
N TYR A 139 0.52 2.89 0.69
CA TYR A 139 0.69 3.83 1.80
C TYR A 139 0.65 5.29 1.31
N TYR A 140 1.33 5.61 0.21
CA TYR A 140 1.28 6.93 -0.42
C TYR A 140 -0.13 7.27 -0.91
N ASP A 141 -0.78 6.37 -1.64
CA ASP A 141 -2.11 6.59 -2.20
C ASP A 141 -3.14 6.89 -1.09
N VAL A 142 -3.07 6.14 0.00
CA VAL A 142 -4.01 6.28 1.14
C VAL A 142 -3.65 7.48 2.00
N GLN A 143 -2.41 7.56 2.48
CA GLN A 143 -2.04 8.53 3.52
C GLN A 143 -1.74 9.90 2.93
N VAL A 144 -1.15 10.00 1.74
CA VAL A 144 -0.80 11.28 1.11
C VAL A 144 -1.92 11.79 0.22
N LEU A 145 -2.44 10.94 -0.68
CA LEU A 145 -3.48 11.33 -1.64
C LEU A 145 -4.90 11.21 -1.08
N GLY A 146 -5.09 10.54 0.06
CA GLY A 146 -6.41 10.36 0.67
C GLY A 146 -7.31 9.38 -0.10
N GLN A 147 -6.73 8.47 -0.88
CA GLN A 147 -7.48 7.43 -1.58
C GLN A 147 -7.95 6.34 -0.61
N ARG A 148 -8.99 5.62 -0.99
CA ARG A 148 -9.45 4.47 -0.20
C ARG A 148 -8.49 3.29 -0.35
N PRO A 149 -8.21 2.53 0.73
CA PRO A 149 -7.40 1.33 0.65
C PRO A 149 -7.93 0.36 -0.42
N ARG A 150 -7.02 -0.30 -1.15
CA ARG A 150 -7.39 -1.25 -2.22
C ARG A 150 -8.30 -2.37 -1.72
N ALA A 151 -8.05 -2.86 -0.51
CA ALA A 151 -8.88 -3.90 0.11
C ALA A 151 -10.34 -3.45 0.30
N GLU A 152 -10.59 -2.18 0.67
CA GLU A 152 -11.94 -1.64 0.80
C GLU A 152 -12.63 -1.48 -0.55
N VAL A 153 -11.92 -0.99 -1.57
CA VAL A 153 -12.44 -0.86 -2.93
C VAL A 153 -12.84 -2.23 -3.47
N GLN A 154 -11.98 -3.24 -3.31
CA GLN A 154 -12.28 -4.61 -3.73
C GLN A 154 -13.49 -5.20 -2.99
N LEU A 155 -13.62 -4.95 -1.70
CA LEU A 155 -14.77 -5.43 -0.92
C LEU A 155 -16.09 -4.80 -1.39
N ASP A 156 -16.09 -3.52 -1.69
CA ASP A 156 -17.28 -2.83 -2.21
C ASP A 156 -17.65 -3.33 -3.61
N ASP A 157 -16.66 -3.59 -4.48
CA ASP A 157 -16.90 -4.18 -5.79
C ASP A 157 -17.53 -5.57 -5.68
N VAL A 158 -17.04 -6.39 -4.74
CA VAL A 158 -17.62 -7.71 -4.46
C VAL A 158 -19.04 -7.59 -3.92
N ARG A 159 -19.30 -6.66 -3.00
CA ARG A 159 -20.66 -6.41 -2.47
C ARG A 159 -21.61 -5.96 -3.59
N ALA A 160 -21.22 -4.99 -4.40
CA ALA A 160 -22.01 -4.51 -5.51
C ALA A 160 -22.30 -5.61 -6.56
N ALA A 161 -21.32 -6.49 -6.82
CA ALA A 161 -21.51 -7.64 -7.70
C ALA A 161 -22.49 -8.66 -7.09
N ALA A 162 -22.39 -8.94 -5.79
CA ALA A 162 -23.30 -9.83 -5.08
C ALA A 162 -24.74 -9.30 -5.07
N GLU A 163 -24.93 -8.01 -4.87
CA GLU A 163 -26.24 -7.36 -4.92
C GLU A 163 -26.86 -7.48 -6.30
N ARG A 164 -26.11 -7.15 -7.36
CA ARG A 164 -26.58 -7.31 -8.76
C ARG A 164 -26.97 -8.75 -9.07
N LEU A 165 -26.16 -9.71 -8.61
CA LEU A 165 -26.45 -11.15 -8.80
C LEU A 165 -27.75 -11.54 -8.04
N HIS A 166 -27.91 -11.07 -6.80
CA HIS A 166 -29.10 -11.33 -5.99
C HIS A 166 -30.37 -10.76 -6.65
N GLU A 167 -30.30 -9.53 -7.16
CA GLU A 167 -31.43 -8.91 -7.89
C GLU A 167 -31.72 -9.64 -9.20
N GLY A 168 -30.70 -10.03 -9.96
CA GLY A 168 -30.85 -10.83 -11.18
C GLY A 168 -31.57 -12.15 -10.92
N MET A 169 -31.16 -12.89 -9.89
CA MET A 169 -31.82 -14.14 -9.50
C MET A 169 -33.27 -13.94 -9.09
N ARG A 170 -33.58 -12.83 -8.38
CA ARG A 170 -34.95 -12.51 -7.97
C ARG A 170 -35.86 -12.12 -9.15
N ASN A 171 -35.35 -11.27 -10.04
CA ASN A 171 -36.15 -10.64 -11.07
C ASN A 171 -36.32 -11.52 -12.32
N TYR A 172 -35.32 -12.34 -12.64
CA TYR A 172 -35.30 -13.12 -13.88
C TYR A 172 -35.33 -14.64 -13.66
N GLY A 173 -34.87 -15.12 -12.53
CA GLY A 173 -34.76 -16.56 -12.26
C GLY A 173 -35.89 -17.13 -11.40
N SER A 174 -36.70 -16.30 -10.76
CA SER A 174 -37.69 -16.72 -9.75
C SER A 174 -37.10 -17.68 -8.71
N VAL A 175 -35.80 -17.50 -8.39
CA VAL A 175 -35.11 -18.41 -7.49
C VAL A 175 -35.48 -18.07 -6.04
N GLU A 176 -36.04 -19.05 -5.34
CA GLU A 176 -36.36 -18.93 -3.91
C GLU A 176 -35.09 -18.71 -3.06
N ASN A 177 -35.24 -18.08 -1.90
CA ASN A 177 -34.11 -17.64 -1.08
C ASN A 177 -33.19 -18.79 -0.63
N ASP A 178 -33.75 -19.95 -0.33
CA ASP A 178 -33.03 -21.18 0.08
C ASP A 178 -32.19 -21.79 -1.06
N ARG A 179 -32.52 -21.49 -2.32
CA ARG A 179 -31.82 -21.99 -3.50
C ARG A 179 -30.76 -21.06 -4.04
N LYS A 180 -30.71 -19.81 -3.57
CA LYS A 180 -29.75 -18.80 -4.08
C LYS A 180 -28.32 -19.16 -3.72
N ALA A 181 -28.06 -19.52 -2.47
CA ALA A 181 -26.70 -19.86 -2.03
C ALA A 181 -26.12 -21.10 -2.76
N PRO A 182 -26.85 -22.23 -2.90
CA PRO A 182 -26.39 -23.35 -3.72
C PRO A 182 -26.11 -22.99 -5.18
N LEU A 183 -26.96 -22.15 -5.78
CA LEU A 183 -26.75 -21.70 -7.16
C LEU A 183 -25.49 -20.86 -7.34
N VAL A 184 -25.28 -19.89 -6.44
CA VAL A 184 -24.05 -19.08 -6.46
C VAL A 184 -22.82 -19.97 -6.23
N SER A 185 -22.89 -20.91 -5.29
CA SER A 185 -21.79 -21.83 -5.05
C SER A 185 -21.47 -22.69 -6.28
N ALA A 186 -22.49 -23.19 -6.98
CA ALA A 186 -22.29 -23.96 -8.21
C ALA A 186 -21.63 -23.12 -9.32
N ILE A 187 -22.03 -21.85 -9.48
CA ILE A 187 -21.40 -20.93 -10.44
C ILE A 187 -19.93 -20.68 -10.07
N LEU A 188 -19.65 -20.40 -8.79
CA LEU A 188 -18.28 -20.16 -8.34
C LEU A 188 -17.38 -21.39 -8.53
N LEU A 189 -17.89 -22.60 -8.26
CA LEU A 189 -17.16 -23.84 -8.50
C LEU A 189 -16.92 -24.08 -10.00
N ALA A 190 -17.91 -23.78 -10.85
CA ALA A 190 -17.74 -23.88 -12.29
C ALA A 190 -16.65 -22.94 -12.80
N LEU A 191 -16.59 -21.70 -12.27
CA LEU A 191 -15.56 -20.71 -12.62
C LEU A 191 -14.14 -21.11 -12.19
N GLN A 192 -13.99 -22.01 -11.22
CA GLN A 192 -12.69 -22.55 -10.83
C GLN A 192 -12.22 -23.66 -11.80
N ASN A 193 -13.12 -24.23 -12.57
CA ASN A 193 -12.76 -25.27 -13.56
C ASN A 193 -12.02 -24.61 -14.74
N PRO A 194 -10.74 -24.97 -15.01
CA PRO A 194 -9.96 -24.36 -16.09
C PRO A 194 -10.50 -24.67 -17.50
N TYR A 195 -11.40 -25.62 -17.63
CA TYR A 195 -12.06 -25.99 -18.89
C TYR A 195 -13.44 -25.37 -19.05
N PHE A 196 -13.90 -24.59 -18.06
CA PHE A 196 -15.18 -23.90 -18.16
C PHE A 196 -15.04 -22.62 -18.98
N ASP A 197 -15.79 -22.52 -20.05
CA ASP A 197 -15.78 -21.39 -20.96
C ASP A 197 -17.12 -20.65 -20.89
N LEU A 198 -17.08 -19.40 -20.45
CA LEU A 198 -18.25 -18.53 -20.33
C LEU A 198 -18.90 -18.23 -21.68
N ASP A 199 -18.11 -18.21 -22.77
CA ASP A 199 -18.63 -17.92 -24.12
C ASP A 199 -19.53 -19.03 -24.64
N ARG A 200 -19.53 -20.21 -24.01
CA ARG A 200 -20.44 -21.31 -24.31
C ARG A 200 -21.85 -21.11 -23.76
N LEU A 201 -22.03 -20.17 -22.84
CA LEU A 201 -23.34 -19.82 -22.28
C LEU A 201 -24.09 -18.96 -23.30
N GLN A 202 -25.21 -19.44 -23.76
CA GLN A 202 -26.00 -18.83 -24.84
C GLN A 202 -27.38 -18.34 -24.35
N SER A 203 -27.58 -18.23 -23.05
CA SER A 203 -28.88 -17.88 -22.46
C SER A 203 -30.01 -18.83 -22.87
N ILE A 204 -29.68 -20.12 -23.14
CA ILE A 204 -30.63 -21.13 -23.60
C ILE A 204 -31.37 -21.69 -22.36
N SER A 205 -32.69 -21.59 -22.40
CA SER A 205 -33.59 -22.28 -21.46
C SER A 205 -33.83 -23.72 -21.89
N PRO A 206 -34.19 -24.63 -20.97
CA PRO A 206 -34.56 -26.00 -21.34
C PRO A 206 -35.69 -25.97 -22.37
N SER A 207 -35.40 -26.36 -23.57
CA SER A 207 -36.40 -26.58 -24.62
C SER A 207 -36.45 -28.10 -24.92
N ASN A 208 -37.58 -28.57 -25.41
CA ASN A 208 -37.86 -29.99 -25.61
C ASN A 208 -36.95 -30.71 -26.64
N ASN A 209 -35.92 -30.08 -27.17
CA ASN A 209 -35.06 -30.60 -28.22
C ASN A 209 -33.58 -30.65 -27.77
N TYR A 210 -33.18 -31.64 -26.97
CA TYR A 210 -31.80 -32.15 -26.82
C TYR A 210 -30.64 -31.12 -26.75
N GLN A 211 -30.91 -29.83 -26.62
CA GLN A 211 -29.88 -28.80 -26.48
C GLN A 211 -29.36 -28.76 -25.03
N VAL A 212 -28.05 -28.67 -24.93
CA VAL A 212 -27.39 -28.47 -23.63
C VAL A 212 -27.66 -27.02 -23.21
N TRP A 213 -28.42 -26.83 -22.14
CA TRP A 213 -28.78 -25.52 -21.61
C TRP A 213 -27.73 -25.03 -20.57
N ASP A 214 -27.64 -23.73 -20.40
CA ASP A 214 -26.59 -23.09 -19.60
C ASP A 214 -26.46 -23.66 -18.19
N GLY A 215 -27.58 -23.91 -17.52
CA GLY A 215 -27.57 -24.51 -16.18
C GLY A 215 -26.93 -25.90 -16.12
N ARG A 216 -27.05 -26.68 -17.21
CA ARG A 216 -26.38 -27.98 -17.30
C ARG A 216 -24.88 -27.82 -17.53
N ILE A 217 -24.46 -26.88 -18.37
CA ILE A 217 -23.04 -26.56 -18.57
C ILE A 217 -22.38 -26.14 -17.26
N ILE A 218 -23.03 -25.26 -16.49
CA ILE A 218 -22.55 -24.81 -15.17
C ILE A 218 -22.48 -25.99 -14.19
N TYR A 219 -23.53 -26.81 -14.14
CA TYR A 219 -23.57 -27.96 -13.23
C TYR A 219 -22.45 -28.96 -13.55
N ASP A 220 -22.29 -29.33 -14.79
CA ASP A 220 -21.27 -30.30 -15.22
C ASP A 220 -19.86 -29.79 -14.94
N ALA A 221 -19.61 -28.49 -15.15
CA ALA A 221 -18.33 -27.86 -14.84
C ALA A 221 -18.02 -27.84 -13.34
N ALA A 222 -19.01 -27.51 -12.52
CA ALA A 222 -18.88 -27.53 -11.06
C ALA A 222 -18.65 -28.98 -10.53
N GLU A 223 -19.42 -29.96 -11.02
CA GLU A 223 -19.26 -31.36 -10.65
C GLU A 223 -17.88 -31.90 -11.03
N GLN A 224 -17.41 -31.56 -12.22
CA GLN A 224 -16.09 -31.95 -12.70
C GLN A 224 -14.97 -31.36 -11.85
N TYR A 225 -15.07 -30.09 -11.47
CA TYR A 225 -14.11 -29.46 -10.57
C TYR A 225 -14.09 -30.13 -9.21
N MET A 226 -15.25 -30.34 -8.58
CA MET A 226 -15.33 -31.03 -7.27
C MET A 226 -14.75 -32.44 -7.31
N LYS A 227 -14.94 -33.18 -8.40
CA LYS A 227 -14.35 -34.51 -8.54
C LYS A 227 -12.84 -34.47 -8.71
N SER A 228 -12.29 -33.44 -9.36
CA SER A 228 -10.84 -33.26 -9.53
C SER A 228 -10.17 -32.91 -8.19
N GLU A 229 -10.78 -32.05 -7.38
CA GLU A 229 -10.27 -31.68 -6.06
C GLU A 229 -10.41 -32.82 -5.03
N ALA A 230 -11.48 -33.61 -5.12
CA ALA A 230 -11.67 -34.77 -4.23
C ALA A 230 -10.66 -35.91 -4.48
N LEU A 231 -9.93 -35.86 -5.59
CA LEU A 231 -8.88 -36.83 -5.94
C LEU A 231 -7.47 -36.38 -5.49
N MET A 232 -7.33 -35.17 -4.93
CA MET A 232 -6.10 -34.75 -4.28
C MET A 232 -6.06 -35.25 -2.83
N PRO A 233 -5.02 -36.01 -2.44
CA PRO A 233 -4.91 -36.56 -1.10
C PRO A 233 -4.60 -35.50 -0.04
#